data_a4dad6973d74379851f735d57fc94a11
#
_entry.id   a4dad6973d74379851f735d57fc94a11
#
_cell.length_a   1.000
_cell.length_b   1.000
_cell.length_c   1.000
_cell.angle_alpha   90.00
_cell.angle_beta   90.00
_cell.angle_gamma   90.00
#
_symmetry.space_group_name_H-M   'P 1'
#
loop_
_entity.id
_entity.type
_entity.pdbx_description
1 polymer ?
#
loop_
_entity_poly.entity_id
_entity_poly.type
_entity_poly.pdbx_seq_one_letter_code
_entity_poly.pdbx_strand_id
1 'polypeptide(L)'
;RSYTEYDLDRAETPLSRLVYPILGLVGEAGELANKLKKWGRDSGGGSTHDQEDALADELGDTLWYQAAVATGLKQDLEGIAEANLSKLFSRQERGVIRGSGDNR
;
A
#
# COMPACT_ATOMS: atom_id res chain seq x y z
N ARG A 1 8.99 -21.04 -17.49
CA ARG A 1 9.53 -19.84 -18.12
C ARG A 1 9.75 -18.77 -17.06
N SER A 2 10.82 -18.03 -17.18
CA SER A 2 11.05 -16.97 -16.24
C SER A 2 10.21 -15.73 -16.59
N TYR A 3 9.86 -14.98 -15.59
CA TYR A 3 9.17 -13.72 -15.77
C TYR A 3 9.98 -12.75 -16.63
N THR A 4 11.27 -12.77 -16.42
CA THR A 4 12.18 -11.88 -17.15
C THR A 4 12.16 -12.14 -18.66
N GLU A 5 12.16 -13.41 -19.06
CA GLU A 5 12.08 -13.75 -20.49
C GLU A 5 10.80 -13.21 -21.11
N TYR A 6 9.72 -13.34 -20.40
CA TYR A 6 8.44 -12.83 -20.90
C TYR A 6 8.50 -11.33 -21.13
N ASP A 7 9.09 -10.62 -20.19
CA ASP A 7 9.18 -9.17 -20.27
C ASP A 7 10.07 -8.68 -21.38
N LEU A 8 11.13 -9.42 -21.68
CA LEU A 8 12.05 -9.04 -22.76
C LEU A 8 11.38 -9.17 -24.12
N ASP A 9 10.46 -10.10 -24.26
CA ASP A 9 9.80 -10.34 -25.53
C ASP A 9 8.59 -9.46 -25.78
N ARG A 10 8.23 -8.62 -24.82
CA ARG A 10 7.01 -7.83 -24.91
C ARG A 10 7.31 -6.37 -24.61
N ALA A 11 6.63 -5.50 -25.35
CA ALA A 11 6.70 -4.09 -25.03
C ALA A 11 6.10 -3.88 -23.64
N GLU A 12 6.82 -3.17 -22.78
CA GLU A 12 6.33 -2.85 -21.47
C GLU A 12 5.22 -1.81 -21.55
N THR A 13 4.11 -2.06 -20.89
CA THR A 13 2.97 -1.14 -20.84
C THR A 13 2.77 -0.68 -19.41
N PRO A 14 2.03 0.42 -19.22
CA PRO A 14 1.68 0.82 -17.86
C PRO A 14 1.00 -0.29 -17.08
N LEU A 15 0.10 -1.01 -17.72
CA LEU A 15 -0.57 -2.12 -17.07
C LEU A 15 0.39 -3.20 -16.62
N SER A 16 1.30 -3.61 -17.52
CA SER A 16 2.24 -4.69 -17.17
C SER A 16 3.17 -4.31 -16.02
N ARG A 17 3.51 -3.03 -15.89
CA ARG A 17 4.36 -2.57 -14.78
C ARG A 17 3.62 -2.54 -13.45
N LEU A 18 2.29 -2.43 -13.49
CA LEU A 18 1.50 -2.19 -12.28
C LEU A 18 0.86 -3.44 -11.70
N VAL A 19 0.67 -4.46 -12.52
CA VAL A 19 -0.05 -5.66 -12.08
C VAL A 19 0.60 -6.29 -10.86
N TYR A 20 1.89 -6.58 -10.93
CA TYR A 20 2.56 -7.27 -9.84
C TYR A 20 2.58 -6.44 -8.54
N PRO A 21 3.05 -5.18 -8.56
CA PRO A 21 3.13 -4.45 -7.30
C PRO A 21 1.76 -4.10 -6.70
N ILE A 22 0.74 -3.88 -7.52
CA ILE A 22 -0.58 -3.60 -6.95
C ILE A 22 -1.17 -4.85 -6.32
N LEU A 23 -1.03 -6.01 -6.96
CA LEU A 23 -1.49 -7.25 -6.35
C LEU A 23 -0.69 -7.58 -5.10
N GLY A 24 0.62 -7.30 -5.11
CA GLY A 24 1.44 -7.47 -3.92
C GLY A 24 1.00 -6.57 -2.77
N LEU A 25 0.65 -5.33 -3.08
CA LEU A 25 0.14 -4.40 -2.07
C LEU A 25 -1.14 -4.93 -1.41
N VAL A 26 -2.07 -5.43 -2.21
CA VAL A 26 -3.31 -6.00 -1.68
C VAL A 26 -3.01 -7.21 -0.81
N GLY A 27 -2.09 -8.06 -1.24
CA GLY A 27 -1.71 -9.24 -0.47
C GLY A 27 -1.11 -8.87 0.89
N GLU A 28 -0.21 -7.89 0.92
CA GLU A 28 0.41 -7.48 2.19
C GLU A 28 -0.58 -6.75 3.09
N ALA A 29 -1.50 -5.99 2.52
CA ALA A 29 -2.56 -5.37 3.31
C ALA A 29 -3.46 -6.45 3.93
N GLY A 30 -3.72 -7.52 3.19
CA GLY A 30 -4.46 -8.65 3.72
C GLY A 30 -3.73 -9.36 4.86
N GLU A 31 -2.40 -9.48 4.74
CA GLU A 31 -1.61 -10.07 5.82
C GLU A 31 -1.64 -9.20 7.08
N LEU A 32 -1.62 -7.89 6.92
CA LEU A 32 -1.74 -6.98 8.05
C LEU A 32 -3.08 -7.22 8.77
N ALA A 33 -4.16 -7.29 8.01
CA ALA A 33 -5.48 -7.56 8.57
C ALA A 33 -5.53 -8.92 9.26
N ASN A 34 -4.90 -9.93 8.66
CA ASN A 34 -4.88 -11.28 9.20
C ASN A 34 -4.12 -11.34 10.53
N LYS A 35 -3.02 -10.64 10.64
CA LYS A 35 -2.27 -10.57 11.89
C LYS A 35 -3.05 -9.88 12.99
N LEU A 36 -3.78 -8.83 12.66
CA LEU A 36 -4.64 -8.17 13.62
C LEU A 36 -5.76 -9.10 14.09
N LYS A 37 -6.37 -9.82 13.17
CA LYS A 37 -7.41 -10.79 13.48
C LYS A 37 -6.91 -11.87 14.45
N LYS A 38 -5.71 -12.40 14.19
CA LYS A 38 -5.12 -13.40 15.07
C LYS A 38 -4.84 -12.85 16.45
N TRP A 39 -4.37 -11.63 16.52
CA TRP A 39 -4.11 -10.98 17.81
C TRP A 39 -5.41 -10.87 18.61
N GLY A 40 -6.47 -10.41 17.99
CA GLY A 40 -7.76 -10.31 18.66
C GLY A 40 -8.29 -11.64 19.14
N ARG A 41 -8.15 -12.68 18.31
CA ARG A 41 -8.61 -14.03 18.65
C ARG A 41 -7.79 -14.65 19.80
N ASP A 42 -6.49 -14.43 19.77
CA ASP A 42 -5.57 -15.06 20.71
C ASP A 42 -5.17 -14.10 21.83
N SER A 43 -6.01 -13.17 22.16
CA SER A 43 -5.67 -12.03 22.99
C SER A 43 -5.25 -12.35 24.42
N GLY A 44 -5.45 -13.54 24.88
CA GLY A 44 -4.96 -13.91 26.19
C GLY A 44 -3.50 -14.26 26.21
N GLY A 45 -2.85 -14.36 25.05
CA GLY A 45 -1.55 -15.02 25.00
C GLY A 45 -0.48 -14.15 24.44
N GLY A 46 0.12 -13.43 24.51
CA GLY A 46 1.24 -12.77 23.91
C GLY A 46 1.48 -11.36 24.42
N SER A 47 2.65 -10.91 24.20
CA SER A 47 3.02 -9.57 24.55
C SER A 47 2.39 -8.60 23.58
N THR A 48 1.77 -7.54 24.07
CA THR A 48 1.26 -6.46 23.23
C THR A 48 2.37 -5.88 22.35
N HIS A 49 3.57 -5.73 22.94
CA HIS A 49 4.70 -5.20 22.21
C HIS A 49 5.08 -6.08 21.00
N ASP A 50 5.12 -7.40 21.19
CA ASP A 50 5.43 -8.32 20.11
C ASP A 50 4.37 -8.25 19.02
N GLN A 51 3.12 -8.11 19.39
CA GLN A 51 2.04 -8.01 18.40
C GLN A 51 2.14 -6.70 17.62
N GLU A 52 2.45 -5.63 18.31
CA GLU A 52 2.64 -4.35 17.64
C GLU A 52 3.82 -4.36 16.68
N ASP A 53 4.92 -5.01 17.09
CA ASP A 53 6.09 -5.13 16.22
C ASP A 53 5.77 -5.95 14.97
N ALA A 54 5.00 -7.02 15.12
CA ALA A 54 4.59 -7.83 13.98
C ALA A 54 3.72 -7.03 13.01
N LEU A 55 2.84 -6.19 13.53
CA LEU A 55 2.04 -5.32 12.68
C LEU A 55 2.89 -4.26 11.99
N ALA A 56 3.87 -3.71 12.68
CA ALA A 56 4.78 -2.73 12.10
C ALA A 56 5.59 -3.33 10.96
N ASP A 57 6.06 -4.57 11.11
CA ASP A 57 6.77 -5.26 10.04
C ASP A 57 5.89 -5.42 8.80
N GLU A 58 4.65 -5.82 9.01
CA GLU A 58 3.71 -5.99 7.91
C GLU A 58 3.39 -4.66 7.24
N LEU A 59 3.27 -3.60 8.03
CA LEU A 59 3.06 -2.26 7.48
C LEU A 59 4.24 -1.85 6.62
N GLY A 60 5.46 -2.18 7.04
CA GLY A 60 6.65 -1.94 6.23
C GLY A 60 6.58 -2.63 4.88
N ASP A 61 6.07 -3.86 4.85
CA ASP A 61 5.91 -4.58 3.59
C ASP A 61 4.90 -3.89 2.67
N THR A 62 3.81 -3.34 3.22
CA THR A 62 2.88 -2.58 2.40
C THR A 62 3.53 -1.31 1.85
N LEU A 63 4.38 -0.68 2.64
CA LEU A 63 5.07 0.53 2.21
C LEU A 63 6.02 0.22 1.04
N TRP A 64 6.70 -0.93 1.09
CA TRP A 64 7.57 -1.34 0.01
C TRP A 64 6.80 -1.46 -1.30
N TYR A 65 5.63 -2.10 -1.26
CA TYR A 65 4.81 -2.23 -2.45
C TYR A 65 4.21 -0.90 -2.89
N GLN A 66 3.91 0.00 -1.96
CA GLN A 66 3.48 1.35 -2.33
C GLN A 66 4.58 2.06 -3.14
N ALA A 67 5.81 1.94 -2.70
CA ALA A 67 6.93 2.51 -3.43
C ALA A 67 7.10 1.86 -4.80
N ALA A 68 6.91 0.54 -4.87
CA ALA A 68 7.00 -0.17 -6.14
C ALA A 68 5.89 0.26 -7.11
N VAL A 69 4.68 0.50 -6.61
CA VAL A 69 3.60 1.03 -7.44
C VAL A 69 3.96 2.42 -7.96
N ALA A 70 4.49 3.28 -7.09
CA ALA A 70 4.91 4.61 -7.50
C ALA A 70 5.94 4.54 -8.63
N THR A 71 6.92 3.65 -8.49
CA THR A 71 7.91 3.43 -9.54
C THR A 71 7.25 2.97 -10.85
N GLY A 72 6.30 2.06 -10.75
CA GLY A 72 5.55 1.60 -11.91
C GLY A 72 4.75 2.71 -12.60
N LEU A 73 4.35 3.71 -11.85
CA LEU A 73 3.68 4.90 -12.37
C LEU A 73 4.67 5.96 -12.86
N LYS A 74 5.96 5.69 -12.73
CA LYS A 74 7.04 6.63 -13.07
C LYS A 74 6.98 7.89 -12.21
N GLN A 75 6.64 7.70 -10.95
CA GLN A 75 6.57 8.76 -9.94
C GLN A 75 7.34 8.29 -8.71
N ASP A 76 7.52 9.16 -7.74
CA ASP A 76 8.07 8.74 -6.48
C ASP A 76 7.02 8.86 -5.37
N LEU A 77 7.22 8.09 -4.33
CA LEU A 77 6.25 8.01 -3.26
C LEU A 77 6.15 9.33 -2.50
N GLU A 78 7.27 10.04 -2.37
CA GLU A 78 7.27 11.34 -1.70
C GLU A 78 6.38 12.34 -2.43
N GLY A 79 6.50 12.42 -3.75
CA GLY A 79 5.66 13.31 -4.54
C GLY A 79 4.18 12.97 -4.43
N ILE A 80 3.88 11.67 -4.42
CA ILE A 80 2.50 11.22 -4.23
C ILE A 80 1.98 11.63 -2.85
N ALA A 81 2.81 11.48 -1.82
CA ALA A 81 2.42 11.86 -0.47
C ALA A 81 2.18 13.37 -0.36
N GLU A 82 3.05 14.15 -0.98
CA GLU A 82 2.89 15.61 -0.97
C GLU A 82 1.61 16.04 -1.66
N ALA A 83 1.32 15.45 -2.82
CA ALA A 83 0.09 15.75 -3.55
C ALA A 83 -1.14 15.38 -2.73
N ASN A 84 -1.07 14.27 -2.00
CA ASN A 84 -2.17 13.83 -1.16
C ASN A 84 -2.39 14.80 0.00
N LEU A 85 -1.33 15.26 0.63
CA LEU A 85 -1.45 16.24 1.70
C LEU A 85 -2.05 17.55 1.20
N SER A 86 -1.63 18.03 0.04
CA SER A 86 -2.19 19.24 -0.55
C SER A 86 -3.68 19.08 -0.80
N LYS A 87 -4.07 17.92 -1.31
CA LYS A 87 -5.48 17.63 -1.57
C LYS A 87 -6.29 17.63 -0.27
N LEU A 88 -5.76 17.03 0.78
CA LEU A 88 -6.45 16.97 2.06
C LEU A 88 -6.59 18.35 2.70
N PHE A 89 -5.56 19.16 2.64
CA PHE A 89 -5.64 20.54 3.15
C PHE A 89 -6.66 21.36 2.37
N SER A 90 -6.68 21.22 1.07
CA SER A 90 -7.66 21.92 0.25
C SER A 90 -9.09 21.53 0.61
N ARG A 91 -9.33 20.24 0.83
CA ARG A 91 -10.65 19.75 1.25
C ARG A 91 -11.04 20.29 2.60
N GLN A 92 -10.10 20.35 3.53
CA GLN A 92 -10.36 20.88 4.86
C GLN A 92 -10.75 22.34 4.79
N GLU A 93 -10.05 23.16 4.00
CA GLU A 93 -10.37 24.57 3.82
C GLU A 93 -11.77 24.76 3.23
N ARG A 94 -12.18 23.85 2.34
CA ARG A 94 -13.50 23.94 1.73
C ARG A 94 -14.61 23.30 2.57
N GLY A 95 -14.24 22.66 3.69
CA GLY A 95 -15.23 22.03 4.56
C GLY A 95 -15.82 20.74 4.03
N VAL A 96 -15.10 20.03 3.13
CA VAL A 96 -15.64 18.82 2.50
C VAL A 96 -14.88 17.57 2.85
N ILE A 97 -14.02 17.61 3.84
CA ILE A 97 -13.14 16.49 4.18
C ILE A 97 -13.90 15.28 4.71
N ARG A 98 -15.10 15.46 5.24
CA ARG A 98 -15.89 14.37 5.82
C ARG A 98 -16.54 13.47 4.81
N GLY A 99 -16.60 13.88 3.59
CA GLY A 99 -17.25 13.06 2.60
C GLY A 99 -16.41 11.88 2.20
N SER A 100 -17.02 10.93 1.51
CA SER A 100 -16.31 9.84 0.88
C SER A 100 -16.13 10.14 -0.59
N GLY A 101 -15.09 9.59 -1.18
CA GLY A 101 -14.81 9.80 -2.59
C GLY A 101 -13.70 10.82 -2.83
N ASP A 102 -13.07 10.68 -3.96
CA ASP A 102 -11.86 11.44 -4.26
C ASP A 102 -12.10 12.83 -4.85
N ASN A 103 -13.31 13.14 -5.17
CA ASN A 103 -13.63 14.41 -5.82
C ASN A 103 -14.05 15.52 -4.87
N ARG A 104 -13.83 15.33 -3.62
CA ARG A 104 -14.23 16.32 -2.63
C ARG A 104 -13.17 17.38 -2.39
#